data_5ba43de7e8743ff5cf606ea0dab67768
#
_entry.id   5ba43de7e8743ff5cf606ea0dab67768
#
_cell.length_a   1.000
_cell.length_b   1.000
_cell.length_c   1.000
_cell.angle_alpha   90.00
_cell.angle_beta   90.00
_cell.angle_gamma   90.00
#
_symmetry.space_group_name_H-M   'P 1'
#
loop_
_entity.id
_entity.type
_entity.pdbx_description
1 polymer ?
#
loop_
_entity_poly.entity_id
_entity_poly.type
_entity_poly.pdbx_seq_one_letter_code
_entity_poly.pdbx_strand_id
1 'polypeptide(L)'
;MSIPIIDTHVHIWDLIKVHYSWLQGDTSILARNYLPDELYPQLSKVNVTNAVLVQAANNTADTELMLNAATHHDWIKGVVGWVPLEDPKKTQALIEDWKATNTYLKGIRHLIHNEANDHWLLQDNVIESLKFLAHHHITYDIVGVKEAHLKAAITIAEKIPTLNLVLDHLNNPPIPLQSEMDTWRTNIKVAAQHKNIHAKISGLAMATGQFETWTSADIQSSIEYAIEQFGTDRCFCGGDWPVSLLAGGYVKTIQAYRTIIENFLPVIDQEKVFNKNAALFYQL
;
A
#
# COMPACT_ATOMS: atom_id res chain seq x y z
N MET A 1 7.78 8.34 25.35
CA MET A 1 6.87 8.86 24.31
C MET A 1 6.74 7.77 23.26
N SER A 2 5.55 7.51 22.73
CA SER A 2 5.37 6.53 21.68
C SER A 2 6.01 7.02 20.37
N ILE A 3 6.58 6.11 19.59
CA ILE A 3 7.20 6.41 18.29
C ILE A 3 6.11 6.89 17.31
N PRO A 4 6.31 8.01 16.59
CA PRO A 4 5.37 8.46 15.57
C PRO A 4 5.34 7.49 14.39
N ILE A 5 4.16 7.36 13.75
CA ILE A 5 3.95 6.52 12.58
C ILE A 5 3.79 7.40 11.35
N ILE A 6 4.40 6.99 10.23
CA ILE A 6 4.00 7.40 8.89
C ILE A 6 3.04 6.32 8.35
N ASP A 7 1.79 6.69 8.13
CA ASP A 7 0.81 5.80 7.52
C ASP A 7 1.00 5.77 5.99
N THR A 8 1.43 4.65 5.45
CA THR A 8 1.76 4.53 4.03
C THR A 8 0.61 4.02 3.16
N HIS A 9 -0.60 3.89 3.73
CA HIS A 9 -1.74 3.36 2.99
C HIS A 9 -3.06 3.97 3.44
N VAL A 10 -3.35 5.13 2.87
CA VAL A 10 -4.61 5.86 3.08
C VAL A 10 -5.28 6.09 1.73
N HIS A 11 -6.58 5.85 1.66
CA HIS A 11 -7.38 6.22 0.50
C HIS A 11 -8.28 7.40 0.82
N ILE A 12 -8.56 8.19 -0.19
CA ILE A 12 -9.65 9.16 -0.21
C ILE A 12 -10.44 8.95 -1.51
N TRP A 13 -11.73 9.23 -1.48
CA TRP A 13 -12.53 9.24 -2.69
C TRP A 13 -13.70 10.21 -2.62
N ASP A 14 -14.04 10.76 -3.76
CA ASP A 14 -15.18 11.65 -3.98
C ASP A 14 -16.01 11.10 -5.14
N LEU A 15 -17.12 10.45 -4.83
CA LEU A 15 -17.99 9.77 -5.81
C LEU A 15 -18.67 10.72 -6.80
N ILE A 16 -18.61 12.04 -6.52
CA ILE A 16 -19.15 13.07 -7.43
C ILE A 16 -18.10 13.41 -8.50
N LYS A 17 -16.81 13.44 -8.11
CA LYS A 17 -15.71 13.88 -8.96
C LYS A 17 -15.04 12.77 -9.73
N VAL A 18 -14.98 11.57 -9.15
CA VAL A 18 -14.22 10.45 -9.67
C VAL A 18 -15.09 9.20 -9.75
N HIS A 19 -14.90 8.42 -10.81
CA HIS A 19 -15.58 7.15 -10.99
C HIS A 19 -14.80 6.01 -10.36
N TYR A 20 -15.43 5.29 -9.41
CA TYR A 20 -14.89 4.11 -8.75
C TYR A 20 -15.75 2.89 -9.13
N SER A 21 -15.30 2.11 -10.11
CA SER A 21 -16.07 0.98 -10.64
C SER A 21 -16.40 -0.08 -9.58
N TRP A 22 -15.50 -0.30 -8.64
CA TRP A 22 -15.66 -1.28 -7.56
C TRP A 22 -16.68 -0.86 -6.49
N LEU A 23 -17.05 0.43 -6.42
CA LEU A 23 -18.11 0.95 -5.54
C LEU A 23 -19.48 0.99 -6.22
N GLN A 24 -19.58 0.64 -7.52
CA GLN A 24 -20.87 0.60 -8.20
C GLN A 24 -21.76 -0.50 -7.62
N GLY A 25 -22.91 -0.09 -7.06
CA GLY A 25 -23.84 -1.03 -6.42
C GLY A 25 -23.41 -1.50 -5.02
N ASP A 26 -22.31 -0.99 -4.50
CA ASP A 26 -21.94 -1.23 -3.09
C ASP A 26 -22.95 -0.56 -2.17
N THR A 27 -23.38 -1.28 -1.13
CA THR A 27 -24.32 -0.83 -0.08
C THR A 27 -23.65 -0.75 1.28
N SER A 28 -22.35 -0.99 1.35
CA SER A 28 -21.58 -0.91 2.58
C SER A 28 -21.37 0.55 3.01
N ILE A 29 -20.75 0.72 4.17
CA ILE A 29 -20.36 2.06 4.66
C ILE A 29 -19.38 2.76 3.73
N LEU A 30 -18.74 2.04 2.79
CA LEU A 30 -17.78 2.62 1.84
C LEU A 30 -18.46 3.37 0.69
N ALA A 31 -19.76 3.15 0.46
CA ALA A 31 -20.52 3.77 -0.65
C ALA A 31 -20.88 5.25 -0.40
N ARG A 32 -19.92 6.05 0.05
CA ARG A 32 -20.02 7.50 0.24
C ARG A 32 -18.67 8.17 0.05
N ASN A 33 -18.63 9.51 0.04
CA ASN A 33 -17.38 10.25 0.02
C ASN A 33 -16.57 10.04 1.30
N TYR A 34 -15.24 9.92 1.15
CA TYR A 34 -14.26 9.89 2.22
C TYR A 34 -13.14 10.87 1.90
N LEU A 35 -13.07 11.95 2.67
CA LEU A 35 -12.14 13.07 2.44
C LEU A 35 -11.16 13.21 3.61
N PRO A 36 -10.01 13.88 3.40
CA PRO A 36 -8.93 13.97 4.40
C PRO A 36 -9.37 14.46 5.78
N ASP A 37 -10.28 15.42 5.84
CA ASP A 37 -10.76 16.02 7.10
C ASP A 37 -11.48 15.02 8.01
N GLU A 38 -12.03 13.94 7.46
CA GLU A 38 -12.67 12.88 8.26
C GLU A 38 -11.65 11.99 8.97
N LEU A 39 -10.50 11.72 8.34
CA LEU A 39 -9.44 10.93 8.96
C LEU A 39 -8.61 11.75 9.94
N TYR A 40 -8.36 13.03 9.66
CA TYR A 40 -7.43 13.87 10.39
C TYR A 40 -7.58 13.82 11.93
N PRO A 41 -8.79 13.90 12.51
CA PRO A 41 -8.97 13.80 13.96
C PRO A 41 -8.61 12.44 14.56
N GLN A 42 -8.47 11.39 13.74
CA GLN A 42 -8.13 10.04 14.20
C GLN A 42 -6.61 9.81 14.28
N LEU A 43 -5.83 10.55 13.49
CA LEU A 43 -4.37 10.40 13.41
C LEU A 43 -3.70 10.58 14.79
N SER A 44 -4.07 11.63 15.50
CA SER A 44 -3.50 11.95 16.84
C SER A 44 -3.78 10.88 17.89
N LYS A 45 -4.92 10.18 17.78
CA LYS A 45 -5.32 9.12 18.74
C LYS A 45 -4.35 7.92 18.71
N VAL A 46 -3.65 7.74 17.61
CA VAL A 46 -2.73 6.61 17.39
C VAL A 46 -1.29 7.05 17.04
N ASN A 47 -1.00 8.33 17.27
CA ASN A 47 0.30 8.95 17.01
C ASN A 47 0.80 8.74 15.56
N VAL A 48 -0.12 8.88 14.60
CA VAL A 48 0.22 9.03 13.18
C VAL A 48 0.45 10.49 12.89
N THR A 49 1.58 10.84 12.33
CA THR A 49 1.98 12.23 12.07
C THR A 49 1.92 12.60 10.59
N ASN A 50 2.17 11.65 9.73
CA ASN A 50 2.15 11.84 8.28
C ASN A 50 1.50 10.64 7.59
N ALA A 51 1.02 10.86 6.35
CA ALA A 51 0.50 9.77 5.54
C ALA A 51 0.88 9.89 4.06
N VAL A 52 0.79 8.75 3.37
CA VAL A 52 0.84 8.61 1.92
C VAL A 52 -0.54 8.19 1.43
N LEU A 53 -1.12 8.99 0.53
CA LEU A 53 -2.34 8.62 -0.15
C LEU A 53 -2.05 7.61 -1.25
N VAL A 54 -2.91 6.61 -1.38
CA VAL A 54 -2.79 5.55 -2.37
C VAL A 54 -4.04 5.51 -3.24
N GLN A 55 -3.87 5.38 -4.55
CA GLN A 55 -4.99 5.35 -5.50
C GLN A 55 -6.03 4.29 -5.13
N ALA A 56 -7.31 4.62 -5.36
CA ALA A 56 -8.45 3.74 -5.18
C ALA A 56 -9.14 3.37 -6.50
N ALA A 57 -8.73 3.99 -7.61
CA ALA A 57 -9.26 3.72 -8.95
C ALA A 57 -8.17 3.77 -10.02
N ASN A 58 -8.30 2.92 -11.05
CA ASN A 58 -7.43 2.91 -12.22
C ASN A 58 -7.80 4.04 -13.19
N ASN A 59 -7.69 5.31 -12.74
CA ASN A 59 -7.89 6.49 -13.58
C ASN A 59 -7.09 7.71 -13.05
N THR A 60 -6.82 8.67 -13.93
CA THR A 60 -6.03 9.87 -13.63
C THR A 60 -6.76 10.83 -12.70
N ALA A 61 -8.09 10.89 -12.75
CA ALA A 61 -8.89 11.79 -11.92
C ALA A 61 -8.73 11.47 -10.42
N ASP A 62 -8.55 10.18 -10.05
CA ASP A 62 -8.25 9.77 -8.69
C ASP A 62 -6.87 10.28 -8.24
N THR A 63 -5.86 10.18 -9.11
CA THR A 63 -4.53 10.74 -8.84
C THR A 63 -4.58 12.26 -8.66
N GLU A 64 -5.28 12.96 -9.52
CA GLU A 64 -5.43 14.42 -9.46
C GLU A 64 -6.16 14.86 -8.18
N LEU A 65 -7.20 14.11 -7.76
CA LEU A 65 -7.89 14.33 -6.48
C LEU A 65 -6.91 14.24 -5.31
N MET A 66 -6.07 13.20 -5.28
CA MET A 66 -5.08 12.99 -4.21
C MET A 66 -3.96 14.05 -4.23
N LEU A 67 -3.43 14.40 -5.40
CA LEU A 67 -2.42 15.45 -5.54
C LEU A 67 -2.96 16.80 -5.07
N ASN A 68 -4.20 17.13 -5.43
CA ASN A 68 -4.85 18.33 -4.93
C ASN A 68 -5.06 18.29 -3.41
N ALA A 69 -5.46 17.15 -2.83
CA ALA A 69 -5.60 17.01 -1.39
C ALA A 69 -4.26 17.23 -0.66
N ALA A 70 -3.15 16.71 -1.20
CA ALA A 70 -1.83 16.84 -0.63
C ALA A 70 -1.34 18.31 -0.56
N THR A 71 -1.78 19.18 -1.47
CA THR A 71 -1.44 20.62 -1.42
C THR A 71 -2.18 21.40 -0.33
N HIS A 72 -3.26 20.82 0.23
CA HIS A 72 -4.10 21.48 1.22
C HIS A 72 -4.00 20.89 2.64
N HIS A 73 -3.28 19.76 2.80
CA HIS A 73 -3.18 19.05 4.07
C HIS A 73 -1.73 18.69 4.37
N ASP A 74 -1.09 19.43 5.27
CA ASP A 74 0.34 19.29 5.61
C ASP A 74 0.75 17.91 6.12
N TRP A 75 -0.17 17.10 6.63
CA TRP A 75 0.09 15.75 7.08
C TRP A 75 0.18 14.72 5.93
N ILE A 76 -0.29 15.08 4.72
CA ILE A 76 -0.13 14.25 3.53
C ILE A 76 1.23 14.57 2.89
N LYS A 77 2.12 13.59 2.86
CA LYS A 77 3.51 13.77 2.40
C LYS A 77 3.82 13.10 1.07
N GLY A 78 2.94 12.23 0.60
CA GLY A 78 3.13 11.53 -0.66
C GLY A 78 1.83 11.02 -1.25
N VAL A 79 1.88 10.76 -2.54
CA VAL A 79 0.79 10.17 -3.33
C VAL A 79 1.34 9.01 -4.14
N VAL A 80 0.73 7.86 -4.02
CA VAL A 80 0.87 6.72 -4.92
C VAL A 80 -0.31 6.77 -5.87
N GLY A 81 -0.07 7.30 -7.06
CA GLY A 81 -1.09 7.56 -8.08
C GLY A 81 -1.30 6.40 -9.04
N TRP A 82 -2.06 6.64 -10.08
CA TRP A 82 -2.27 5.73 -11.19
C TRP A 82 -1.91 6.38 -12.53
N VAL A 83 -1.30 5.59 -13.42
CA VAL A 83 -1.08 5.93 -14.82
C VAL A 83 -1.42 4.73 -15.70
N PRO A 84 -1.72 4.92 -17.01
CA PRO A 84 -2.03 3.82 -17.93
C PRO A 84 -0.75 3.08 -18.34
N LEU A 85 -0.25 2.19 -17.48
CA LEU A 85 1.03 1.47 -17.69
C LEU A 85 1.08 0.68 -18.99
N GLU A 86 -0.06 0.34 -19.60
CA GLU A 86 -0.14 -0.30 -20.92
C GLU A 86 0.17 0.67 -22.07
N ASP A 87 0.23 1.98 -21.81
CA ASP A 87 0.63 3.01 -22.76
C ASP A 87 1.87 3.75 -22.22
N PRO A 88 3.09 3.30 -22.52
CA PRO A 88 4.32 3.91 -22.01
C PRO A 88 4.47 5.39 -22.34
N LYS A 89 4.02 5.83 -23.51
CA LYS A 89 4.10 7.24 -23.92
C LYS A 89 3.20 8.13 -23.10
N LYS A 90 1.96 7.68 -22.86
CA LYS A 90 1.01 8.40 -22.03
C LYS A 90 1.43 8.38 -20.56
N THR A 91 1.95 7.25 -20.08
CA THR A 91 2.54 7.12 -18.75
C THR A 91 3.64 8.14 -18.52
N GLN A 92 4.61 8.23 -19.45
CA GLN A 92 5.69 9.22 -19.39
C GLN A 92 5.15 10.64 -19.35
N ALA A 93 4.27 11.01 -20.28
CA ALA A 93 3.74 12.37 -20.37
C ALA A 93 3.02 12.81 -19.09
N LEU A 94 2.19 11.93 -18.48
CA LEU A 94 1.47 12.23 -17.26
C LEU A 94 2.42 12.42 -16.05
N ILE A 95 3.44 11.56 -15.92
CA ILE A 95 4.40 11.64 -14.83
C ILE A 95 5.25 12.91 -14.93
N GLU A 96 5.72 13.26 -16.13
CA GLU A 96 6.49 14.47 -16.38
C GLU A 96 5.67 15.73 -16.05
N ASP A 97 4.40 15.79 -16.46
CA ASP A 97 3.50 16.89 -16.18
C ASP A 97 3.24 17.06 -14.67
N TRP A 98 2.89 15.97 -13.97
CA TRP A 98 2.65 16.03 -12.53
C TRP A 98 3.92 16.38 -11.73
N LYS A 99 5.09 15.83 -12.09
CA LYS A 99 6.35 16.17 -11.42
C LYS A 99 6.81 17.60 -11.67
N ALA A 100 6.42 18.21 -12.78
CA ALA A 100 6.71 19.62 -13.05
C ALA A 100 5.88 20.57 -12.17
N THR A 101 4.71 20.12 -11.71
CA THR A 101 3.75 20.97 -10.98
C THR A 101 3.70 20.70 -9.48
N ASN A 102 4.18 19.52 -9.01
CA ASN A 102 4.17 19.18 -7.59
C ASN A 102 5.27 18.16 -7.23
N THR A 103 5.54 18.04 -5.94
CA THR A 103 6.53 17.11 -5.38
C THR A 103 5.92 15.91 -4.65
N TYR A 104 4.59 15.79 -4.66
CA TYR A 104 3.88 14.78 -3.88
C TYR A 104 3.80 13.41 -4.56
N LEU A 105 3.93 13.31 -5.90
CA LEU A 105 3.93 12.02 -6.58
C LEU A 105 5.18 11.22 -6.22
N LYS A 106 5.01 10.12 -5.48
CA LYS A 106 6.08 9.27 -4.95
C LYS A 106 6.09 7.88 -5.56
N GLY A 107 4.93 7.36 -5.89
CA GLY A 107 4.75 6.02 -6.41
C GLY A 107 3.58 5.91 -7.36
N ILE A 108 3.48 4.75 -7.98
CA ILE A 108 2.37 4.35 -8.85
C ILE A 108 1.83 3.00 -8.36
N ARG A 109 0.52 2.81 -8.46
CA ARG A 109 -0.16 1.55 -8.23
C ARG A 109 -1.19 1.29 -9.34
N HIS A 110 -1.40 0.03 -9.67
CA HIS A 110 -2.50 -0.42 -10.51
C HIS A 110 -3.25 -1.54 -9.79
N LEU A 111 -4.58 -1.54 -9.83
CA LEU A 111 -5.42 -2.58 -9.21
C LEU A 111 -5.37 -3.86 -10.06
N ILE A 112 -4.23 -4.55 -10.02
CA ILE A 112 -3.96 -5.74 -10.84
C ILE A 112 -4.90 -6.91 -10.55
N HIS A 113 -5.49 -6.95 -9.35
CA HIS A 113 -6.45 -7.98 -8.98
C HIS A 113 -7.81 -7.84 -9.71
N ASN A 114 -8.07 -6.70 -10.34
CA ASN A 114 -9.23 -6.47 -11.19
C ASN A 114 -8.98 -6.84 -12.66
N GLU A 115 -7.72 -7.15 -13.01
CA GLU A 115 -7.39 -7.55 -14.38
C GLU A 115 -7.75 -9.01 -14.63
N ALA A 116 -8.28 -9.28 -15.83
CA ALA A 116 -8.63 -10.65 -16.24
C ALA A 116 -7.40 -11.55 -16.43
N ASN A 117 -6.24 -10.93 -16.73
CA ASN A 117 -4.97 -11.61 -16.91
C ASN A 117 -4.14 -11.52 -15.61
N ASP A 118 -3.97 -12.62 -14.91
CA ASP A 118 -3.17 -12.70 -13.68
C ASP A 118 -1.66 -12.36 -13.91
N HIS A 119 -1.21 -12.37 -15.17
CA HIS A 119 0.15 -11.98 -15.59
C HIS A 119 0.19 -10.57 -16.19
N TRP A 120 -0.79 -9.72 -15.91
CA TRP A 120 -0.90 -8.37 -16.46
C TRP A 120 0.39 -7.55 -16.30
N LEU A 121 1.05 -7.64 -15.13
CA LEU A 121 2.34 -6.96 -14.86
C LEU A 121 3.47 -7.39 -15.79
N LEU A 122 3.38 -8.55 -16.41
CA LEU A 122 4.45 -9.12 -17.24
C LEU A 122 4.30 -8.78 -18.74
N GLN A 123 3.32 -7.96 -19.12
CA GLN A 123 3.17 -7.47 -20.49
C GLN A 123 4.36 -6.54 -20.85
N ASP A 124 4.87 -6.62 -22.07
CA ASP A 124 6.06 -5.89 -22.50
C ASP A 124 5.92 -4.37 -22.35
N ASN A 125 4.76 -3.82 -22.71
CA ASN A 125 4.45 -2.40 -22.56
C ASN A 125 4.35 -1.97 -21.08
N VAL A 126 3.81 -2.81 -20.21
CA VAL A 126 3.79 -2.54 -18.76
C VAL A 126 5.23 -2.54 -18.21
N ILE A 127 6.06 -3.51 -18.61
CA ILE A 127 7.47 -3.58 -18.22
C ILE A 127 8.24 -2.34 -18.71
N GLU A 128 7.95 -1.84 -19.92
CA GLU A 128 8.55 -0.60 -20.43
C GLU A 128 8.19 0.59 -19.54
N SER A 129 6.92 0.73 -19.18
CA SER A 129 6.46 1.77 -18.23
C SER A 129 7.11 1.64 -16.87
N LEU A 130 7.24 0.43 -16.33
CA LEU A 130 7.90 0.19 -15.04
C LEU A 130 9.40 0.53 -15.07
N LYS A 131 10.08 0.31 -16.19
CA LYS A 131 11.48 0.78 -16.38
C LYS A 131 11.59 2.29 -16.36
N PHE A 132 10.60 2.98 -16.94
CA PHE A 132 10.52 4.44 -16.86
C PHE A 132 10.34 4.91 -15.41
N LEU A 133 9.44 4.28 -14.61
CA LEU A 133 9.30 4.58 -13.19
C LEU A 133 10.63 4.43 -12.44
N ALA A 134 11.32 3.31 -12.67
CA ALA A 134 12.62 3.04 -12.04
C ALA A 134 13.66 4.12 -12.36
N HIS A 135 13.74 4.56 -13.62
CA HIS A 135 14.65 5.63 -14.05
C HIS A 135 14.36 6.97 -13.36
N HIS A 136 13.09 7.23 -13.06
CA HIS A 136 12.65 8.47 -12.40
C HIS A 136 12.52 8.35 -10.87
N HIS A 137 13.01 7.26 -10.28
CA HIS A 137 12.95 6.97 -8.83
C HIS A 137 11.52 7.01 -8.26
N ILE A 138 10.53 6.58 -9.06
CA ILE A 138 9.14 6.43 -8.66
C ILE A 138 8.94 4.99 -8.22
N THR A 139 8.37 4.77 -7.04
CA THR A 139 8.11 3.43 -6.51
C THR A 139 6.91 2.77 -7.19
N TYR A 140 6.79 1.45 -7.06
CA TYR A 140 5.60 0.75 -7.53
C TYR A 140 5.00 -0.10 -6.41
N ASP A 141 3.75 0.22 -6.04
CA ASP A 141 2.99 -0.51 -5.03
C ASP A 141 2.21 -1.64 -5.71
N ILE A 142 2.32 -2.85 -5.18
CA ILE A 142 1.73 -4.06 -5.76
C ILE A 142 0.59 -4.56 -4.87
N VAL A 143 -0.65 -4.40 -5.33
CA VAL A 143 -1.83 -4.95 -4.66
C VAL A 143 -2.16 -6.33 -5.22
N GLY A 144 -1.50 -7.35 -4.67
CA GLY A 144 -1.70 -8.75 -5.07
C GLY A 144 -2.63 -9.50 -4.10
N VAL A 145 -3.50 -10.35 -4.66
CA VAL A 145 -4.42 -11.22 -3.91
C VAL A 145 -4.32 -12.69 -4.33
N LYS A 146 -3.49 -12.98 -5.33
CA LYS A 146 -3.26 -14.33 -5.87
C LYS A 146 -1.78 -14.67 -5.83
N GLU A 147 -1.46 -15.96 -5.80
CA GLU A 147 -0.08 -16.43 -5.93
C GLU A 147 0.59 -15.94 -7.21
N ALA A 148 -0.13 -15.92 -8.33
CA ALA A 148 0.35 -15.43 -9.62
C ALA A 148 0.81 -13.97 -9.56
N HIS A 149 0.11 -13.10 -8.80
CA HIS A 149 0.49 -11.70 -8.63
C HIS A 149 1.83 -11.57 -7.88
N LEU A 150 2.05 -12.37 -6.84
CA LEU A 150 3.31 -12.36 -6.10
C LEU A 150 4.47 -12.90 -6.96
N LYS A 151 4.23 -13.94 -7.75
CA LYS A 151 5.22 -14.45 -8.72
C LYS A 151 5.55 -13.41 -9.80
N ALA A 152 4.55 -12.67 -10.28
CA ALA A 152 4.76 -11.57 -11.20
C ALA A 152 5.62 -10.45 -10.55
N ALA A 153 5.34 -10.10 -9.29
CA ALA A 153 6.14 -9.12 -8.54
C ALA A 153 7.62 -9.54 -8.44
N ILE A 154 7.89 -10.81 -8.12
CA ILE A 154 9.24 -11.38 -8.06
C ILE A 154 9.92 -11.26 -9.45
N THR A 155 9.22 -11.64 -10.51
CA THR A 155 9.74 -11.53 -11.87
C THR A 155 10.07 -10.08 -12.27
N ILE A 156 9.24 -9.11 -11.88
CA ILE A 156 9.51 -7.68 -12.10
C ILE A 156 10.74 -7.24 -11.29
N ALA A 157 10.87 -7.67 -10.04
CA ALA A 157 12.04 -7.35 -9.22
C ALA A 157 13.35 -7.83 -9.83
N GLU A 158 13.34 -9.01 -10.45
CA GLU A 158 14.48 -9.56 -11.20
C GLU A 158 14.78 -8.79 -12.48
N LYS A 159 13.73 -8.47 -13.26
CA LYS A 159 13.87 -7.77 -14.56
C LYS A 159 14.28 -6.31 -14.40
N ILE A 160 13.87 -5.66 -13.30
CA ILE A 160 14.11 -4.23 -13.06
C ILE A 160 14.64 -4.03 -11.61
N PRO A 161 15.91 -4.41 -11.33
CA PRO A 161 16.48 -4.37 -9.99
C PRO A 161 16.55 -2.97 -9.35
N THR A 162 16.44 -1.93 -10.18
CA THR A 162 16.45 -0.52 -9.74
C THR A 162 15.07 0.02 -9.39
N LEU A 163 13.98 -0.74 -9.66
CA LEU A 163 12.63 -0.36 -9.27
C LEU A 163 12.38 -0.79 -7.83
N ASN A 164 12.08 0.17 -6.97
CA ASN A 164 11.62 -0.12 -5.62
C ASN A 164 10.15 -0.57 -5.66
N LEU A 165 9.90 -1.78 -5.19
CA LEU A 165 8.60 -2.42 -5.13
C LEU A 165 8.16 -2.56 -3.68
N VAL A 166 6.85 -2.43 -3.42
CA VAL A 166 6.28 -2.81 -2.12
C VAL A 166 5.06 -3.70 -2.31
N LEU A 167 4.97 -4.75 -1.53
CA LEU A 167 3.81 -5.63 -1.47
C LEU A 167 2.78 -5.02 -0.53
N ASP A 168 1.70 -4.47 -1.07
CA ASP A 168 0.57 -4.02 -0.28
C ASP A 168 -0.04 -5.19 0.49
N HIS A 169 -0.44 -4.94 1.74
CA HIS A 169 -1.16 -5.89 2.59
C HIS A 169 -0.42 -7.24 2.75
N LEU A 170 0.92 -7.25 2.72
CA LEU A 170 1.75 -8.47 2.72
C LEU A 170 1.32 -9.45 1.61
N ASN A 171 0.83 -8.96 0.48
CA ASN A 171 0.21 -9.74 -0.57
C ASN A 171 -0.95 -10.62 -0.08
N ASN A 172 -1.79 -10.07 0.81
CA ASN A 172 -3.04 -10.65 1.31
C ASN A 172 -2.88 -12.09 1.84
N PRO A 173 -2.27 -12.30 3.03
CA PRO A 173 -2.11 -13.63 3.61
C PRO A 173 -3.46 -14.32 3.76
N PRO A 174 -3.59 -15.60 3.37
CA PRO A 174 -4.85 -16.34 3.41
C PRO A 174 -5.16 -16.84 4.84
N ILE A 175 -5.32 -15.92 5.80
CA ILE A 175 -5.44 -16.21 7.22
C ILE A 175 -6.52 -17.25 7.55
N PRO A 176 -7.74 -17.19 6.96
CA PRO A 176 -8.77 -18.19 7.22
C PRO A 176 -8.45 -19.56 6.63
N LEU A 177 -7.56 -19.63 5.64
CA LEU A 177 -7.27 -20.82 4.85
C LEU A 177 -5.90 -21.39 5.21
N GLN A 178 -5.80 -22.05 6.37
CA GLN A 178 -4.53 -22.57 6.89
C GLN A 178 -3.76 -23.48 5.90
N SER A 179 -4.47 -24.18 5.03
CA SER A 179 -3.87 -24.99 3.97
C SER A 179 -3.10 -24.18 2.92
N GLU A 180 -3.40 -22.91 2.77
CA GLU A 180 -2.76 -22.00 1.80
C GLU A 180 -1.63 -21.16 2.43
N MET A 181 -1.56 -21.09 3.76
CA MET A 181 -0.56 -20.29 4.48
C MET A 181 0.87 -20.72 4.18
N ASP A 182 1.14 -22.00 3.99
CA ASP A 182 2.49 -22.49 3.69
C ASP A 182 2.95 -22.06 2.29
N THR A 183 2.03 -22.01 1.32
CA THR A 183 2.30 -21.47 -0.01
C THR A 183 2.60 -19.97 0.07
N TRP A 184 1.78 -19.20 0.80
CA TRP A 184 2.02 -17.78 1.02
C TRP A 184 3.38 -17.54 1.70
N ARG A 185 3.70 -18.27 2.78
CA ARG A 185 5.00 -18.17 3.47
C ARG A 185 6.17 -18.45 2.54
N THR A 186 6.07 -19.50 1.73
CA THR A 186 7.11 -19.86 0.77
C THR A 186 7.34 -18.72 -0.23
N ASN A 187 6.29 -18.16 -0.79
CA ASN A 187 6.40 -17.08 -1.78
C ASN A 187 6.88 -15.77 -1.16
N ILE A 188 6.45 -15.42 0.06
CA ILE A 188 6.98 -14.26 0.82
C ILE A 188 8.48 -14.41 1.08
N LYS A 189 8.93 -15.60 1.47
CA LYS A 189 10.35 -15.90 1.67
C LYS A 189 11.16 -15.71 0.38
N VAL A 190 10.63 -16.13 -0.77
CA VAL A 190 11.28 -15.92 -2.07
C VAL A 190 11.30 -14.42 -2.42
N ALA A 191 10.17 -13.72 -2.27
CA ALA A 191 10.11 -12.28 -2.52
C ALA A 191 11.12 -11.49 -1.67
N ALA A 192 11.29 -11.87 -0.40
CA ALA A 192 12.21 -11.22 0.52
C ALA A 192 13.70 -11.37 0.14
N GLN A 193 14.07 -12.31 -0.73
CA GLN A 193 15.44 -12.44 -1.27
C GLN A 193 15.80 -11.29 -2.21
N HIS A 194 14.82 -10.60 -2.79
CA HIS A 194 15.01 -9.46 -3.68
C HIS A 194 15.07 -8.17 -2.87
N LYS A 195 16.24 -7.52 -2.87
CA LYS A 195 16.51 -6.32 -2.04
C LYS A 195 15.62 -5.11 -2.37
N ASN A 196 15.11 -5.06 -3.58
CA ASN A 196 14.22 -4.01 -4.07
C ASN A 196 12.73 -4.30 -3.80
N ILE A 197 12.39 -5.41 -3.12
CA ILE A 197 11.03 -5.66 -2.63
C ILE A 197 10.93 -5.31 -1.14
N HIS A 198 9.91 -4.54 -0.80
CA HIS A 198 9.51 -4.16 0.55
C HIS A 198 8.15 -4.75 0.91
N ALA A 199 7.79 -4.74 2.18
CA ALA A 199 6.54 -5.30 2.68
C ALA A 199 5.74 -4.24 3.46
N LYS A 200 4.49 -4.03 3.07
CA LYS A 200 3.57 -3.11 3.74
C LYS A 200 2.63 -3.86 4.66
N ILE A 201 2.74 -3.59 5.95
CA ILE A 201 1.86 -4.08 7.01
C ILE A 201 0.61 -3.21 7.00
N SER A 202 -0.39 -3.60 6.21
CA SER A 202 -1.64 -2.87 6.02
C SER A 202 -2.75 -3.85 5.63
N GLY A 203 -4.02 -3.47 5.73
CA GLY A 203 -5.17 -4.24 5.24
C GLY A 203 -5.40 -5.61 5.89
N LEU A 204 -4.61 -6.00 6.90
CA LEU A 204 -4.60 -7.38 7.43
C LEU A 204 -5.88 -7.74 8.19
N ALA A 205 -6.56 -6.76 8.76
CA ALA A 205 -7.86 -6.99 9.37
C ALA A 205 -8.88 -7.55 8.36
N MET A 206 -8.83 -7.05 7.12
CA MET A 206 -9.68 -7.54 6.02
C MET A 206 -9.30 -8.97 5.62
N ALA A 207 -8.01 -9.30 5.65
CA ALA A 207 -7.50 -10.63 5.32
C ALA A 207 -7.97 -11.74 6.30
N THR A 208 -8.44 -11.36 7.51
CA THR A 208 -9.00 -12.32 8.47
C THR A 208 -10.36 -12.90 8.06
N GLY A 209 -11.12 -12.16 7.24
CA GLY A 209 -12.53 -12.48 6.96
C GLY A 209 -13.48 -12.37 8.17
N GLN A 210 -12.98 -11.94 9.35
CA GLN A 210 -13.72 -11.84 10.62
C GLN A 210 -13.88 -10.38 11.05
N PHE A 211 -14.52 -9.58 10.23
CA PHE A 211 -14.51 -8.11 10.31
C PHE A 211 -14.89 -7.52 11.67
N GLU A 212 -15.81 -8.13 12.38
CA GLU A 212 -16.26 -7.62 13.69
C GLU A 212 -15.41 -8.16 14.85
N THR A 213 -14.95 -9.40 14.76
CA THR A 213 -14.40 -10.18 15.89
C THR A 213 -12.90 -10.35 15.89
N TRP A 214 -12.20 -9.99 14.80
CA TRP A 214 -10.75 -10.14 14.73
C TRP A 214 -10.01 -9.38 15.85
N THR A 215 -8.88 -9.92 16.22
CA THR A 215 -7.96 -9.40 17.23
C THR A 215 -6.53 -9.31 16.68
N SER A 216 -5.62 -8.68 17.39
CA SER A 216 -4.20 -8.66 17.02
C SER A 216 -3.60 -10.07 16.90
N ALA A 217 -4.09 -11.03 17.70
CA ALA A 217 -3.60 -12.41 17.64
C ALA A 217 -3.83 -13.09 16.27
N ASP A 218 -4.93 -12.74 15.59
CA ASP A 218 -5.28 -13.35 14.29
C ASP A 218 -4.31 -12.95 13.16
N ILE A 219 -3.70 -11.76 13.26
CA ILE A 219 -2.80 -11.19 12.24
C ILE A 219 -1.31 -11.24 12.66
N GLN A 220 -1.03 -11.51 13.93
CA GLN A 220 0.30 -11.45 14.52
C GLN A 220 1.31 -12.31 13.77
N SER A 221 1.00 -13.59 13.56
CA SER A 221 1.94 -14.53 12.92
C SER A 221 2.33 -14.12 11.49
N SER A 222 1.42 -13.46 10.76
CA SER A 222 1.70 -12.97 9.40
C SER A 222 2.63 -11.76 9.42
N ILE A 223 2.46 -10.85 10.38
CA ILE A 223 3.32 -9.68 10.57
C ILE A 223 4.73 -10.09 10.99
N GLU A 224 4.83 -10.91 12.03
CA GLU A 224 6.11 -11.40 12.55
C GLU A 224 6.88 -12.15 11.46
N TYR A 225 6.22 -13.07 10.74
CA TYR A 225 6.84 -13.79 9.65
C TYR A 225 7.35 -12.86 8.54
N ALA A 226 6.56 -11.87 8.13
CA ALA A 226 7.00 -10.92 7.11
C ALA A 226 8.23 -10.13 7.58
N ILE A 227 8.24 -9.64 8.83
CA ILE A 227 9.39 -8.92 9.39
C ILE A 227 10.61 -9.83 9.47
N GLU A 228 10.48 -11.10 9.87
CA GLU A 228 11.58 -12.08 9.88
C GLU A 228 12.18 -12.30 8.49
N GLN A 229 11.35 -12.35 7.44
CA GLN A 229 11.83 -12.60 6.08
C GLN A 229 12.44 -11.35 5.42
N PHE A 230 11.75 -10.21 5.49
CA PHE A 230 12.20 -8.95 4.86
C PHE A 230 13.25 -8.21 5.68
N GLY A 231 13.35 -8.50 6.98
CA GLY A 231 14.13 -7.70 7.93
C GLY A 231 13.42 -6.39 8.29
N THR A 232 13.87 -5.78 9.39
CA THR A 232 13.28 -4.55 9.92
C THR A 232 13.49 -3.33 9.03
N ASP A 233 14.43 -3.37 8.08
CA ASP A 233 14.76 -2.25 7.19
C ASP A 233 13.84 -2.16 5.95
N ARG A 234 12.99 -3.18 5.69
CA ARG A 234 12.14 -3.23 4.50
C ARG A 234 10.66 -3.44 4.78
N CYS A 235 10.24 -3.21 6.03
CA CYS A 235 8.84 -3.26 6.44
C CYS A 235 8.37 -1.88 6.91
N PHE A 236 7.12 -1.53 6.61
CA PHE A 236 6.48 -0.31 7.12
C PHE A 236 4.95 -0.47 7.18
N CYS A 237 4.27 0.43 7.92
CA CYS A 237 2.86 0.31 8.25
C CYS A 237 1.95 1.16 7.37
N GLY A 238 0.69 0.73 7.24
CA GLY A 238 -0.38 1.50 6.63
C GLY A 238 -1.76 1.14 7.19
N GLY A 239 -2.64 2.13 7.36
CA GLY A 239 -3.91 1.98 8.04
C GLY A 239 -5.05 1.46 7.17
N ASP A 240 -4.92 1.54 5.86
CA ASP A 240 -5.92 1.14 4.88
C ASP A 240 -7.30 1.80 5.11
N TRP A 241 -7.29 3.06 5.57
CA TRP A 241 -8.51 3.85 5.70
C TRP A 241 -8.99 4.33 4.31
N PRO A 242 -10.30 4.34 4.04
CA PRO A 242 -11.43 3.99 4.91
C PRO A 242 -11.82 2.51 4.86
N VAL A 243 -11.13 1.65 4.11
CA VAL A 243 -11.45 0.20 4.02
C VAL A 243 -11.42 -0.45 5.41
N SER A 244 -10.49 -0.06 6.27
CA SER A 244 -10.39 -0.53 7.66
C SER A 244 -11.64 -0.26 8.50
N LEU A 245 -12.55 0.63 8.08
CA LEU A 245 -13.84 0.85 8.77
C LEU A 245 -14.73 -0.39 8.73
N LEU A 246 -14.63 -1.22 7.69
CA LEU A 246 -15.32 -2.51 7.60
C LEU A 246 -14.88 -3.49 8.69
N ALA A 247 -13.67 -3.31 9.24
CA ALA A 247 -13.07 -4.22 10.21
C ALA A 247 -12.79 -3.54 11.56
N GLY A 248 -13.72 -2.73 12.04
CA GLY A 248 -13.66 -2.11 13.36
C GLY A 248 -12.91 -0.77 13.43
N GLY A 249 -12.43 -0.27 12.30
CA GLY A 249 -11.99 1.11 12.13
C GLY A 249 -10.47 1.34 12.23
N TYR A 250 -10.09 2.54 11.83
CA TYR A 250 -8.72 2.99 11.70
C TYR A 250 -7.90 2.87 13.00
N VAL A 251 -8.45 3.36 14.09
CA VAL A 251 -7.75 3.38 15.40
C VAL A 251 -7.45 1.95 15.87
N LYS A 252 -8.41 1.03 15.76
CA LYS A 252 -8.24 -0.38 16.13
C LYS A 252 -7.12 -1.01 15.29
N THR A 253 -7.12 -0.75 13.99
CA THR A 253 -6.13 -1.31 13.05
C THR A 253 -4.71 -0.85 13.38
N ILE A 254 -4.48 0.44 13.51
CA ILE A 254 -3.14 0.99 13.83
C ILE A 254 -2.68 0.55 15.23
N GLN A 255 -3.57 0.51 16.22
CA GLN A 255 -3.24 0.03 17.57
C GLN A 255 -2.84 -1.45 17.58
N ALA A 256 -3.50 -2.29 16.79
CA ALA A 256 -3.14 -3.70 16.66
C ALA A 256 -1.73 -3.87 16.07
N TYR A 257 -1.40 -3.16 14.98
CA TYR A 257 -0.05 -3.19 14.40
C TYR A 257 1.00 -2.71 15.40
N ARG A 258 0.72 -1.58 16.09
CA ARG A 258 1.60 -1.05 17.12
C ARG A 258 1.87 -2.08 18.22
N THR A 259 0.82 -2.69 18.77
CA THR A 259 0.94 -3.68 19.83
C THR A 259 1.81 -4.87 19.42
N ILE A 260 1.61 -5.39 18.22
CA ILE A 260 2.39 -6.53 17.71
C ILE A 260 3.85 -6.13 17.54
N ILE A 261 4.12 -5.01 16.87
CA ILE A 261 5.48 -4.56 16.55
C ILE A 261 6.25 -4.18 17.82
N GLU A 262 5.61 -3.49 18.79
CA GLU A 262 6.23 -3.13 20.06
C GLU A 262 6.58 -4.35 20.93
N ASN A 263 5.75 -5.40 20.86
CA ASN A 263 6.04 -6.66 21.58
C ASN A 263 7.10 -7.51 20.89
N PHE A 264 7.22 -7.42 19.56
CA PHE A 264 8.12 -8.27 18.77
C PHE A 264 9.51 -7.68 18.58
N LEU A 265 9.63 -6.34 18.44
CA LEU A 265 10.87 -5.69 18.07
C LEU A 265 11.45 -4.80 19.19
N PRO A 266 12.79 -4.69 19.29
CA PRO A 266 13.41 -3.65 20.10
C PRO A 266 13.12 -2.25 19.56
N VAL A 267 13.14 -1.24 20.42
CA VAL A 267 12.75 0.16 20.10
C VAL A 267 13.46 0.71 18.86
N ILE A 268 14.73 0.40 18.67
CA ILE A 268 15.51 0.87 17.50
C ILE A 268 14.95 0.36 16.17
N ASP A 269 14.42 -0.84 16.15
CA ASP A 269 13.81 -1.45 14.96
C ASP A 269 12.34 -1.04 14.80
N GLN A 270 11.63 -0.77 15.90
CA GLN A 270 10.29 -0.17 15.85
C GLN A 270 10.31 1.17 15.11
N GLU A 271 11.31 2.05 15.37
CA GLU A 271 11.45 3.33 14.64
C GLU A 271 11.60 3.14 13.14
N LYS A 272 12.29 2.09 12.70
CA LYS A 272 12.43 1.77 11.29
C LYS A 272 11.07 1.45 10.67
N VAL A 273 10.35 0.49 11.27
CA VAL A 273 9.07 -0.01 10.74
C VAL A 273 7.95 1.04 10.84
N PHE A 274 7.93 1.85 11.88
CA PHE A 274 6.89 2.88 12.03
C PHE A 274 7.13 4.14 11.21
N ASN A 275 8.40 4.48 10.92
CA ASN A 275 8.70 5.80 10.38
C ASN A 275 9.80 5.80 9.32
N LYS A 276 11.03 5.41 9.67
CA LYS A 276 12.22 5.67 8.86
C LYS A 276 12.18 5.01 7.49
N ASN A 277 11.69 3.77 7.43
CA ASN A 277 11.63 3.03 6.17
C ASN A 277 10.63 3.65 5.19
N ALA A 278 9.47 4.08 5.70
CA ALA A 278 8.48 4.78 4.88
C ALA A 278 9.03 6.09 4.32
N ALA A 279 9.69 6.88 5.18
CA ALA A 279 10.31 8.13 4.77
C ALA A 279 11.39 7.92 3.70
N LEU A 280 12.23 6.90 3.85
CA LEU A 280 13.28 6.56 2.88
C LEU A 280 12.68 6.02 1.58
N PHE A 281 11.75 5.07 1.66
CA PHE A 281 11.16 4.41 0.50
C PHE A 281 10.41 5.38 -0.41
N TYR A 282 9.56 6.23 0.16
CA TYR A 282 8.77 7.22 -0.59
C TYR A 282 9.45 8.60 -0.70
N GLN A 283 10.65 8.79 -0.17
CA GLN A 283 11.39 10.07 -0.19
C GLN A 283 10.53 11.24 0.35
N LEU A 284 9.98 11.07 1.55
CA LEU A 284 9.06 12.01 2.20
C LEU A 284 9.79 13.18 2.88
#